data_21acf980182a09b495cb6c2f02f30c0a
#
_entry.id   21acf980182a09b495cb6c2f02f30c0a
#
_cell.length_a   1.000
_cell.length_b   1.000
_cell.length_c   1.000
_cell.angle_alpha   90.00
_cell.angle_beta   90.00
_cell.angle_gamma   90.00
#
_symmetry.space_group_name_H-M   'P 1'
#
loop_
_entity.id
_entity.type
_entity.pdbx_description
1 polymer ?
#
loop_
_entity_poly.entity_id
_entity_poly.type
_entity_poly.pdbx_seq_one_letter_code
_entity_poly.pdbx_strand_id
1 'polypeptide(L)'
;MGRIDRRQALLGAGAAAIGALAACGTSAGKATPVASSGPKTPKIPAAKRRALTLTAEENAKRGDPRWRIDRVGGVHEIEGWADRASVKPGESVGLHISTTAATYRVTAFRTGWYAGCQGRRVWRSGTLKGQVGDQPRIIDPTNTVVTDWPAALTIDTTGWVPGFYSFRLDADTGGQRYIPLTVRSGDAHGKIVLVNGDTTWQAYNVYGGYSLYMGPNGGYATRARAVTFDRPYGGNEGGQGDSEFQANLLPLLTLVERLGLPAEYLSDTDLHSDPHALEGALAVLTPGHDEYYSTVMRERLQAARDKGTNLAFLGANAIYRHIRLGPTDVGANRLETCYKEPHEDPLYGRDNAEVTGQWRYDPDPRPESVLTGVFYESNPVKADMVIRTPGHWLFAGTGVVDGTRLPGLVGGEYDRVNLSVPTPRPIEVLARSPLVCNGRSSHSDMAYYTTPSGAGVLSTGTNWWINAMAGASGPDCHRVTYAVTTNMLRAFMNGPAGHQHPAVDNVAALGG
;
A
#
# COMPACT_ATOMS: atom_id res chain seq x y z
N MET A 1 18.75 -12.30 27.80
CA MET A 1 17.52 -11.92 27.05
C MET A 1 17.65 -12.52 25.68
N GLY A 2 16.86 -13.55 25.36
CA GLY A 2 17.03 -14.38 24.16
C GLY A 2 16.66 -13.66 22.88
N ARG A 3 17.58 -13.65 21.93
CA ARG A 3 17.30 -13.24 20.56
C ARG A 3 16.38 -14.27 19.90
N ILE A 4 15.15 -13.90 19.63
CA ILE A 4 14.18 -14.72 18.88
C ILE A 4 14.59 -14.68 17.41
N ASP A 5 14.76 -15.86 16.83
CA ASP A 5 15.11 -16.04 15.41
C ASP A 5 13.92 -15.61 14.52
N ARG A 6 14.05 -14.49 13.83
CA ARG A 6 13.02 -13.90 12.96
C ARG A 6 12.82 -14.65 11.63
N ARG A 7 13.52 -15.77 11.42
CA ARG A 7 13.48 -16.53 10.17
C ARG A 7 12.12 -17.19 9.86
N GLN A 8 11.31 -17.46 10.87
CA GLN A 8 10.01 -18.15 10.68
C GLN A 8 8.84 -17.18 10.38
N ALA A 9 8.97 -15.88 10.62
CA ALA A 9 7.89 -14.92 10.42
C ALA A 9 7.72 -14.45 8.97
N LEU A 10 8.78 -14.54 8.16
CA LEU A 10 8.77 -14.08 6.76
C LEU A 10 8.20 -15.12 5.76
N LEU A 11 8.08 -16.39 6.16
CA LEU A 11 7.60 -17.46 5.27
C LEU A 11 6.08 -17.71 5.32
N GLY A 12 5.35 -17.03 6.20
CA GLY A 12 3.93 -17.30 6.43
C GLY A 12 2.93 -16.40 5.71
N ALA A 13 3.35 -15.29 5.10
CA ALA A 13 2.42 -14.28 4.56
C ALA A 13 2.12 -14.42 3.05
N GLY A 14 2.80 -15.28 2.32
CA GLY A 14 2.75 -15.36 0.85
C GLY A 14 1.88 -16.46 0.24
N ALA A 15 1.40 -17.45 0.98
CA ALA A 15 0.96 -18.71 0.36
C ALA A 15 -0.54 -19.06 0.55
N ALA A 16 -1.48 -18.12 0.43
CA ALA A 16 -2.90 -18.50 0.50
C ALA A 16 -3.87 -17.60 -0.28
N ALA A 17 -3.55 -17.21 -1.49
CA ALA A 17 -4.53 -16.48 -2.33
C ALA A 17 -4.54 -16.92 -3.80
N ILE A 18 -4.45 -18.22 -4.09
CA ILE A 18 -4.69 -18.74 -5.44
C ILE A 18 -5.86 -19.69 -5.35
N GLY A 19 -7.06 -19.22 -5.74
CA GLY A 19 -8.20 -20.09 -5.89
C GLY A 19 -9.56 -19.42 -5.88
N ALA A 20 -9.80 -18.41 -6.72
CA ALA A 20 -11.14 -18.06 -7.14
C ALA A 20 -11.10 -17.67 -8.62
N LEU A 21 -11.18 -18.64 -9.49
CA LEU A 21 -11.53 -18.47 -10.90
C LEU A 21 -12.98 -17.96 -10.99
N ALA A 22 -13.16 -16.66 -11.02
CA ALA A 22 -14.43 -16.08 -11.46
C ALA A 22 -14.41 -16.08 -12.99
N ALA A 23 -15.16 -16.97 -13.59
CA ALA A 23 -15.40 -17.00 -15.02
C ALA A 23 -16.05 -15.67 -15.46
N CYS A 24 -15.50 -15.01 -16.48
CA CYS A 24 -16.13 -13.90 -17.20
C CYS A 24 -17.39 -14.43 -17.91
N GLY A 25 -18.50 -14.55 -17.20
CA GLY A 25 -19.79 -14.96 -17.75
C GLY A 25 -20.59 -13.74 -18.23
N THR A 26 -20.99 -13.77 -19.49
CA THR A 26 -21.95 -12.83 -20.08
C THR A 26 -23.37 -13.19 -19.64
N SER A 27 -24.03 -12.35 -18.85
CA SER A 27 -25.49 -12.39 -18.75
C SER A 27 -26.05 -10.97 -18.66
N ALA A 28 -26.67 -10.54 -19.74
CA ALA A 28 -27.46 -9.32 -19.80
C ALA A 28 -28.88 -9.61 -19.25
N GLY A 29 -29.15 -9.19 -18.03
CA GLY A 29 -30.46 -9.16 -17.43
C GLY A 29 -31.10 -7.78 -17.58
N LYS A 30 -32.22 -7.66 -18.30
CA LYS A 30 -33.03 -6.44 -18.40
C LYS A 30 -33.75 -6.19 -17.08
N ALA A 31 -33.49 -5.06 -16.45
CA ALA A 31 -34.31 -4.55 -15.34
C ALA A 31 -35.13 -3.36 -15.79
N THR A 32 -36.42 -3.41 -15.53
CA THR A 32 -37.44 -2.37 -15.75
C THR A 32 -37.27 -1.23 -14.74
N PRO A 33 -37.49 0.05 -15.12
CA PRO A 33 -37.29 1.17 -14.20
C PRO A 33 -38.49 1.41 -13.30
N VAL A 34 -38.29 1.44 -12.00
CA VAL A 34 -39.26 1.98 -11.03
C VAL A 34 -38.85 3.43 -10.71
N ALA A 35 -39.72 4.37 -11.03
CA ALA A 35 -39.54 5.78 -10.69
C ALA A 35 -39.81 6.01 -9.19
N SER A 36 -38.81 6.52 -8.44
CA SER A 36 -39.02 7.08 -7.12
C SER A 36 -38.39 8.47 -7.05
N SER A 37 -39.20 9.45 -6.64
CA SER A 37 -38.78 10.83 -6.38
C SER A 37 -37.96 10.89 -5.08
N GLY A 38 -36.64 10.95 -5.22
CA GLY A 38 -35.67 11.11 -4.10
C GLY A 38 -35.20 12.56 -3.93
N PRO A 39 -34.58 12.90 -2.80
CA PRO A 39 -34.16 14.26 -2.45
C PRO A 39 -33.09 14.79 -3.41
N LYS A 40 -33.10 16.12 -3.63
CA LYS A 40 -32.22 16.84 -4.57
C LYS A 40 -30.73 16.54 -4.26
N THR A 41 -30.10 15.82 -5.17
CA THR A 41 -28.66 15.49 -5.11
C THR A 41 -27.82 16.78 -5.08
N PRO A 42 -26.81 16.92 -4.19
CA PRO A 42 -25.91 18.06 -4.18
C PRO A 42 -25.18 18.16 -5.54
N LYS A 43 -25.03 19.39 -6.06
CA LYS A 43 -24.30 19.63 -7.32
C LYS A 43 -22.83 19.29 -7.13
N ILE A 44 -22.37 18.18 -7.70
CA ILE A 44 -20.96 17.77 -7.70
C ILE A 44 -20.15 18.78 -8.56
N PRO A 45 -19.02 19.33 -8.06
CA PRO A 45 -18.15 20.20 -8.83
C PRO A 45 -17.73 19.60 -10.19
N ALA A 46 -17.51 20.44 -11.19
CA ALA A 46 -17.19 19.98 -12.56
C ALA A 46 -15.93 19.09 -12.63
N ALA A 47 -14.91 19.36 -11.81
CA ALA A 47 -13.71 18.53 -11.69
C ALA A 47 -14.03 17.12 -11.18
N LYS A 48 -14.91 17.00 -10.17
CA LYS A 48 -15.39 15.69 -9.67
C LYS A 48 -16.16 14.91 -10.73
N ARG A 49 -17.02 15.60 -11.54
CA ARG A 49 -17.76 14.93 -12.63
C ARG A 49 -16.82 14.39 -13.70
N ARG A 50 -15.78 15.16 -14.07
CA ARG A 50 -14.80 14.72 -15.08
C ARG A 50 -14.01 13.50 -14.59
N ALA A 51 -13.54 13.51 -13.35
CA ALA A 51 -12.82 12.39 -12.77
C ALA A 51 -13.69 11.12 -12.67
N LEU A 52 -14.95 11.26 -12.24
CA LEU A 52 -15.93 10.16 -12.21
C LEU A 52 -16.15 9.58 -13.61
N THR A 53 -16.29 10.44 -14.62
CA THR A 53 -16.51 10.02 -16.02
C THR A 53 -15.29 9.25 -16.55
N LEU A 54 -14.06 9.75 -16.31
CA LEU A 54 -12.83 9.07 -16.76
C LEU A 54 -12.68 7.69 -16.15
N THR A 55 -12.91 7.54 -14.84
CA THR A 55 -12.86 6.24 -14.16
C THR A 55 -13.94 5.30 -14.67
N ALA A 56 -15.17 5.80 -14.87
CA ALA A 56 -16.28 5.01 -15.39
C ALA A 56 -16.03 4.55 -16.84
N GLU A 57 -15.55 5.45 -17.70
CA GLU A 57 -15.19 5.14 -19.08
C GLU A 57 -14.06 4.10 -19.16
N GLU A 58 -13.03 4.25 -18.30
CA GLU A 58 -11.93 3.29 -18.23
C GLU A 58 -12.42 1.91 -17.79
N ASN A 59 -13.24 1.83 -16.74
CA ASN A 59 -13.77 0.56 -16.23
C ASN A 59 -14.82 -0.10 -17.12
N ALA A 60 -15.41 0.63 -18.07
CA ALA A 60 -16.29 0.07 -19.10
C ALA A 60 -15.53 -0.69 -20.20
N LYS A 61 -14.21 -0.50 -20.30
CA LYS A 61 -13.38 -1.21 -21.28
C LYS A 61 -13.21 -2.68 -20.88
N ARG A 62 -13.01 -3.52 -21.88
CA ARG A 62 -12.80 -4.96 -21.64
C ARG A 62 -11.49 -5.21 -20.91
N GLY A 63 -11.55 -5.90 -19.76
CA GLY A 63 -10.38 -6.43 -19.06
C GLY A 63 -9.69 -7.56 -19.82
N ASP A 64 -8.45 -7.84 -19.45
CA ASP A 64 -7.64 -8.95 -19.98
C ASP A 64 -7.14 -9.81 -18.81
N PRO A 65 -7.73 -11.00 -18.55
CA PRO A 65 -7.35 -11.85 -17.42
C PRO A 65 -5.90 -12.33 -17.49
N ARG A 66 -5.28 -12.26 -18.68
CA ARG A 66 -3.87 -12.63 -18.87
C ARG A 66 -2.89 -11.62 -18.28
N TRP A 67 -3.36 -10.58 -17.57
CA TRP A 67 -2.46 -9.69 -16.86
C TRP A 67 -1.68 -10.41 -15.75
N ARG A 68 -2.25 -11.48 -15.19
CA ARG A 68 -1.60 -12.29 -14.15
C ARG A 68 -0.43 -13.09 -14.72
N ILE A 69 0.61 -13.30 -13.91
CA ILE A 69 1.71 -14.19 -14.21
C ILE A 69 1.21 -15.64 -14.12
N ASP A 70 1.48 -16.43 -15.14
CA ASP A 70 1.19 -17.86 -15.16
C ASP A 70 2.37 -18.69 -14.62
N ARG A 71 3.60 -18.23 -14.92
CA ARG A 71 4.83 -18.87 -14.47
C ARG A 71 5.87 -17.81 -14.09
N VAL A 72 6.17 -17.72 -12.82
CA VAL A 72 7.26 -16.88 -12.34
C VAL A 72 8.59 -17.34 -12.95
N GLY A 73 9.33 -16.42 -13.54
CA GLY A 73 10.66 -16.70 -14.08
C GLY A 73 11.63 -17.19 -13.01
N GLY A 74 12.50 -18.13 -13.38
CA GLY A 74 13.60 -18.56 -12.52
C GLY A 74 14.55 -17.40 -12.20
N VAL A 75 15.52 -17.68 -11.31
CA VAL A 75 16.58 -16.70 -10.98
C VAL A 75 17.30 -16.30 -12.25
N HIS A 76 17.39 -14.99 -12.52
CA HIS A 76 18.00 -14.39 -13.73
C HIS A 76 17.40 -14.82 -15.08
N GLU A 77 16.28 -15.57 -15.10
CA GLU A 77 15.62 -15.94 -16.36
C GLU A 77 15.10 -14.70 -17.08
N ILE A 78 14.38 -13.83 -16.35
CA ILE A 78 14.01 -12.48 -16.77
C ILE A 78 13.73 -11.64 -15.55
N GLU A 79 14.27 -10.44 -15.53
CA GLU A 79 14.11 -9.48 -14.42
C GLU A 79 14.30 -8.06 -14.91
N GLY A 80 13.82 -7.06 -14.15
CA GLY A 80 13.97 -5.67 -14.56
C GLY A 80 13.38 -4.69 -13.54
N TRP A 81 13.61 -3.42 -13.80
CA TRP A 81 13.15 -2.30 -13.01
C TRP A 81 12.89 -1.08 -13.89
N ALA A 82 12.16 -0.08 -13.37
CA ALA A 82 11.85 1.17 -14.06
C ALA A 82 12.70 2.32 -13.50
N ASP A 83 13.17 3.21 -14.37
CA ASP A 83 13.92 4.42 -13.99
C ASP A 83 13.10 5.44 -13.19
N ARG A 84 11.78 5.23 -13.10
CA ARG A 84 10.83 6.05 -12.36
C ARG A 84 9.83 5.18 -11.62
N ALA A 85 9.50 5.52 -10.36
CA ALA A 85 8.42 4.89 -9.62
C ALA A 85 7.06 5.39 -10.10
N SER A 86 6.99 6.65 -10.55
CA SER A 86 5.79 7.26 -11.10
C SER A 86 6.07 8.20 -12.27
N VAL A 87 5.04 8.40 -13.10
CA VAL A 87 5.04 9.34 -14.22
C VAL A 87 3.67 10.03 -14.33
N LYS A 88 3.62 11.19 -15.01
CA LYS A 88 2.37 11.78 -15.52
C LYS A 88 2.12 11.29 -16.95
N PRO A 89 0.85 11.21 -17.41
CA PRO A 89 0.55 10.90 -18.81
C PRO A 89 1.30 11.82 -19.78
N GLY A 90 2.02 11.22 -20.74
CA GLY A 90 2.87 11.93 -21.69
C GLY A 90 4.34 12.02 -21.29
N GLU A 91 4.69 11.62 -20.05
CA GLU A 91 6.09 11.41 -19.70
C GLU A 91 6.55 10.02 -20.14
N SER A 92 7.86 9.85 -20.33
CA SER A 92 8.45 8.57 -20.69
C SER A 92 9.00 7.85 -19.48
N VAL A 93 9.02 6.52 -19.52
CA VAL A 93 9.65 5.64 -18.54
C VAL A 93 10.61 4.68 -19.24
N GLY A 94 11.85 4.59 -18.74
CA GLY A 94 12.84 3.64 -19.16
C GLY A 94 12.72 2.34 -18.37
N LEU A 95 12.78 1.20 -19.06
CA LEU A 95 12.85 -0.12 -18.44
C LEU A 95 14.23 -0.72 -18.62
N HIS A 96 14.85 -1.10 -17.51
CA HIS A 96 16.14 -1.76 -17.42
C HIS A 96 15.88 -3.24 -17.22
N ILE A 97 16.24 -4.05 -18.22
CA ILE A 97 15.84 -5.47 -18.30
C ILE A 97 17.06 -6.35 -18.55
N SER A 98 17.19 -7.41 -17.77
CA SER A 98 18.15 -8.49 -17.94
C SER A 98 17.41 -9.80 -18.18
N THR A 99 17.88 -10.62 -19.13
CA THR A 99 17.32 -11.94 -19.38
C THR A 99 18.33 -12.87 -20.04
N THR A 100 18.29 -14.15 -19.64
CA THR A 100 19.00 -15.24 -20.32
C THR A 100 18.23 -15.83 -21.50
N ALA A 101 16.96 -15.46 -21.68
CA ALA A 101 16.15 -15.86 -22.82
C ALA A 101 16.66 -15.23 -24.12
N ALA A 102 16.52 -15.91 -25.25
CA ALA A 102 16.93 -15.37 -26.55
C ALA A 102 16.11 -14.15 -26.96
N THR A 103 14.81 -14.19 -26.64
CA THR A 103 13.89 -13.09 -26.91
C THR A 103 12.87 -12.92 -25.77
N TYR A 104 12.27 -11.73 -25.69
CA TYR A 104 11.22 -11.46 -24.74
C TYR A 104 10.24 -10.39 -25.27
N ARG A 105 9.16 -10.19 -24.54
CA ARG A 105 8.18 -9.11 -24.77
C ARG A 105 7.86 -8.40 -23.48
N VAL A 106 7.47 -7.15 -23.60
CA VAL A 106 6.94 -6.35 -22.48
C VAL A 106 5.49 -6.01 -22.77
N THR A 107 4.62 -6.22 -21.78
CA THR A 107 3.20 -5.85 -21.89
C THR A 107 2.82 -4.99 -20.69
N ALA A 108 2.30 -3.78 -20.94
CA ALA A 108 1.80 -2.91 -19.89
C ALA A 108 0.33 -3.20 -19.61
N PHE A 109 0.01 -3.48 -18.36
CA PHE A 109 -1.34 -3.64 -17.87
C PHE A 109 -1.68 -2.55 -16.86
N ARG A 110 -2.80 -1.84 -17.07
CA ARG A 110 -3.40 -1.02 -16.03
C ARG A 110 -4.24 -1.91 -15.14
N THR A 111 -4.06 -1.82 -13.84
CA THR A 111 -4.88 -2.52 -12.86
C THR A 111 -6.10 -1.66 -12.45
N GLY A 112 -7.19 -2.30 -12.05
CA GLY A 112 -8.45 -1.64 -11.71
C GLY A 112 -9.61 -2.61 -11.58
N TRP A 113 -10.85 -2.15 -11.78
CA TRP A 113 -12.04 -3.02 -11.65
C TRP A 113 -12.29 -3.90 -12.89
N TYR A 114 -12.46 -3.31 -14.06
CA TYR A 114 -12.71 -3.96 -15.35
C TYR A 114 -13.69 -5.14 -15.29
N ALA A 115 -14.86 -4.96 -14.67
CA ALA A 115 -15.88 -5.97 -14.44
C ALA A 115 -15.36 -7.24 -13.71
N GLY A 116 -14.37 -7.07 -12.82
CA GLY A 116 -13.75 -8.14 -12.04
C GLY A 116 -12.51 -8.76 -12.67
N CYS A 117 -12.13 -8.42 -13.91
CA CYS A 117 -10.89 -8.89 -14.52
C CYS A 117 -9.63 -8.30 -13.86
N GLN A 118 -9.76 -7.16 -13.17
CA GLN A 118 -8.72 -6.47 -12.39
C GLN A 118 -7.52 -5.94 -13.19
N GLY A 119 -7.43 -6.21 -14.48
CA GLY A 119 -6.37 -5.70 -15.33
C GLY A 119 -6.81 -5.54 -16.78
N ARG A 120 -6.25 -4.55 -17.47
CA ARG A 120 -6.46 -4.28 -18.88
C ARG A 120 -5.14 -3.99 -19.57
N ARG A 121 -4.87 -4.68 -20.66
CA ARG A 121 -3.71 -4.40 -21.48
C ARG A 121 -3.84 -3.03 -22.15
N VAL A 122 -2.86 -2.16 -21.93
CA VAL A 122 -2.80 -0.82 -22.51
C VAL A 122 -1.78 -0.70 -23.64
N TRP A 123 -0.69 -1.46 -23.54
CA TRP A 123 0.42 -1.40 -24.48
C TRP A 123 1.15 -2.76 -24.55
N ARG A 124 1.87 -3.02 -25.65
CA ARG A 124 2.71 -4.19 -25.83
C ARG A 124 3.84 -3.91 -26.80
N SER A 125 5.05 -4.35 -26.48
CA SER A 125 6.21 -4.30 -27.37
C SER A 125 6.10 -5.28 -28.55
N GLY A 126 6.91 -5.09 -29.57
CA GLY A 126 7.35 -6.16 -30.46
C GLY A 126 8.15 -7.23 -29.70
N THR A 127 8.70 -8.20 -30.44
CA THR A 127 9.69 -9.11 -29.90
C THR A 127 11.02 -8.38 -29.76
N LEU A 128 11.60 -8.42 -28.55
CA LEU A 128 12.86 -7.80 -28.20
C LEU A 128 13.94 -8.89 -28.07
N LYS A 129 15.19 -8.56 -28.42
CA LYS A 129 16.34 -9.46 -28.24
C LYS A 129 16.72 -9.48 -26.77
N GLY A 130 16.93 -10.68 -26.21
CA GLY A 130 17.43 -10.86 -24.86
C GLY A 130 18.88 -10.41 -24.71
N GLN A 131 19.18 -9.87 -23.54
CA GLN A 131 20.53 -9.49 -23.13
C GLN A 131 20.67 -9.71 -21.64
N VAL A 132 21.76 -10.31 -21.23
CA VAL A 132 22.11 -10.44 -19.80
C VAL A 132 22.78 -9.15 -19.36
N GLY A 133 22.26 -8.54 -18.31
CA GLY A 133 22.87 -7.38 -17.68
C GLY A 133 24.05 -7.77 -16.79
N ASP A 134 24.88 -6.78 -16.45
CA ASP A 134 26.00 -6.98 -15.56
C ASP A 134 25.56 -7.43 -14.15
N GLN A 135 26.46 -8.12 -13.44
CA GLN A 135 26.21 -8.53 -12.06
C GLN A 135 25.96 -7.29 -11.17
N PRO A 136 25.05 -7.39 -10.20
CA PRO A 136 24.82 -6.31 -9.27
C PRO A 136 26.08 -5.91 -8.51
N ARG A 137 26.30 -4.60 -8.32
CA ARG A 137 27.35 -4.09 -7.45
C ARG A 137 26.82 -3.87 -6.04
N ILE A 138 27.69 -4.04 -5.05
CA ILE A 138 27.41 -3.72 -3.65
C ILE A 138 28.22 -2.48 -3.30
N ILE A 139 27.55 -1.45 -2.79
CA ILE A 139 28.15 -0.18 -2.42
C ILE A 139 28.38 -0.15 -0.91
N ASP A 140 29.64 -0.10 -0.51
CA ASP A 140 30.07 0.08 0.88
C ASP A 140 29.95 1.56 1.33
N PRO A 141 29.79 1.83 2.64
CA PRO A 141 29.64 0.89 3.76
C PRO A 141 28.18 0.47 4.02
N THR A 142 27.24 0.86 3.19
CA THR A 142 25.80 0.66 3.42
C THR A 142 25.28 -0.69 2.93
N ASN A 143 26.13 -1.50 2.28
CA ASN A 143 25.74 -2.77 1.63
C ASN A 143 24.59 -2.58 0.65
N THR A 144 24.59 -1.49 -0.11
CA THR A 144 23.54 -1.14 -1.06
C THR A 144 23.74 -1.88 -2.37
N VAL A 145 22.76 -2.66 -2.79
CA VAL A 145 22.77 -3.34 -4.08
C VAL A 145 22.22 -2.42 -5.17
N VAL A 146 22.97 -2.30 -6.27
CA VAL A 146 22.60 -1.54 -7.46
C VAL A 146 22.92 -2.32 -8.72
N THR A 147 22.11 -2.14 -9.77
CA THR A 147 22.41 -2.64 -11.12
C THR A 147 22.59 -1.45 -12.06
N ASP A 148 23.66 -1.52 -12.89
CA ASP A 148 24.02 -0.45 -13.85
C ASP A 148 23.56 -0.79 -15.27
N TRP A 149 22.44 -1.50 -15.40
CA TRP A 149 21.95 -1.93 -16.71
C TRP A 149 21.48 -0.73 -17.53
N PRO A 150 21.78 -0.67 -18.83
CA PRO A 150 21.20 0.34 -19.69
C PRO A 150 19.70 0.14 -19.83
N ALA A 151 18.97 1.22 -20.14
CA ALA A 151 17.57 1.10 -20.50
C ALA A 151 17.42 0.24 -21.77
N ALA A 152 16.74 -0.88 -21.65
CA ALA A 152 16.48 -1.80 -22.78
C ALA A 152 15.38 -1.24 -23.70
N LEU A 153 14.51 -0.39 -23.13
CA LEU A 153 13.39 0.20 -23.87
C LEU A 153 12.85 1.43 -23.11
N THR A 154 12.41 2.42 -23.86
CA THR A 154 11.71 3.61 -23.33
C THR A 154 10.27 3.59 -23.83
N ILE A 155 9.32 3.82 -22.93
CA ILE A 155 7.89 3.78 -23.22
C ILE A 155 7.31 5.17 -22.99
N ASP A 156 6.64 5.72 -24.01
CA ASP A 156 5.84 6.93 -23.92
C ASP A 156 4.47 6.59 -23.34
N THR A 157 4.06 7.32 -22.30
CA THR A 157 2.78 7.12 -21.63
C THR A 157 1.66 8.05 -22.13
N THR A 158 1.84 8.70 -23.30
CA THR A 158 0.82 9.55 -23.89
C THR A 158 -0.51 8.81 -24.04
N GLY A 159 -1.57 9.41 -23.50
CA GLY A 159 -2.92 8.82 -23.51
C GLY A 159 -3.18 7.74 -22.47
N TRP A 160 -2.21 7.43 -21.58
CA TRP A 160 -2.46 6.53 -20.47
C TRP A 160 -3.34 7.21 -19.41
N VAL A 161 -4.30 6.44 -18.89
CA VAL A 161 -5.19 6.92 -17.84
C VAL A 161 -4.52 6.74 -16.48
N PRO A 162 -4.59 7.71 -15.55
CA PRO A 162 -4.04 7.54 -14.20
C PRO A 162 -4.47 6.24 -13.53
N GLY A 163 -3.55 5.60 -12.80
CA GLY A 163 -3.75 4.30 -12.16
C GLY A 163 -2.45 3.61 -11.81
N PHE A 164 -2.55 2.45 -11.21
CA PHE A 164 -1.39 1.57 -11.02
C PHE A 164 -1.23 0.63 -12.22
N TYR A 165 0.01 0.41 -12.62
CA TYR A 165 0.38 -0.38 -13.78
C TYR A 165 1.40 -1.42 -13.40
N SER A 166 1.36 -2.56 -14.10
CA SER A 166 2.40 -3.58 -14.07
C SER A 166 2.88 -3.83 -15.49
N PHE A 167 4.17 -3.63 -15.76
CA PHE A 167 4.81 -4.14 -16.95
C PHE A 167 5.10 -5.62 -16.75
N ARG A 168 4.41 -6.49 -17.47
CA ARG A 168 4.74 -7.91 -17.47
C ARG A 168 5.81 -8.19 -18.51
N LEU A 169 6.92 -8.72 -18.07
CA LEU A 169 7.99 -9.24 -18.90
C LEU A 169 7.66 -10.70 -19.23
N ASP A 170 7.70 -11.08 -20.49
CA ASP A 170 7.42 -12.43 -20.99
C ASP A 170 8.64 -12.95 -21.75
N ALA A 171 9.45 -13.83 -21.16
CA ALA A 171 10.56 -14.52 -21.83
C ALA A 171 10.04 -15.60 -22.80
N ASP A 172 10.75 -15.87 -23.89
CA ASP A 172 10.41 -16.95 -24.84
C ASP A 172 10.54 -18.36 -24.23
N THR A 173 11.28 -18.48 -23.13
CA THR A 173 11.35 -19.68 -22.29
C THR A 173 10.10 -19.88 -21.42
N GLY A 174 9.19 -18.88 -21.38
CA GLY A 174 7.94 -18.87 -20.63
C GLY A 174 8.03 -18.22 -19.24
N GLY A 175 9.21 -17.80 -18.75
CA GLY A 175 9.36 -17.07 -17.49
C GLY A 175 8.76 -15.69 -17.57
N GLN A 176 8.13 -15.25 -16.47
CA GLN A 176 7.46 -13.97 -16.39
C GLN A 176 7.87 -13.23 -15.12
N ARG A 177 7.90 -11.88 -15.17
CA ARG A 177 8.12 -10.98 -14.04
C ARG A 177 7.33 -9.69 -14.25
N TYR A 178 7.08 -8.98 -13.15
CA TYR A 178 6.50 -7.65 -13.18
C TYR A 178 7.51 -6.55 -12.87
N ILE A 179 7.26 -5.38 -13.46
CA ILE A 179 7.84 -4.10 -13.04
C ILE A 179 6.67 -3.16 -12.75
N PRO A 180 6.48 -2.69 -11.50
CA PRO A 180 5.39 -1.77 -11.15
C PRO A 180 5.67 -0.34 -11.65
N LEU A 181 4.60 0.40 -11.94
CA LEU A 181 4.64 1.82 -12.25
C LEU A 181 3.35 2.49 -11.77
N THR A 182 3.45 3.69 -11.20
CA THR A 182 2.31 4.55 -10.93
C THR A 182 2.17 5.59 -12.04
N VAL A 183 0.96 5.73 -12.61
CA VAL A 183 0.62 6.85 -13.49
C VAL A 183 -0.31 7.78 -12.73
N ARG A 184 0.19 8.96 -12.34
CA ARG A 184 -0.53 9.94 -11.53
C ARG A 184 -1.10 11.06 -12.39
N SER A 185 -2.25 11.63 -11.99
CA SER A 185 -2.80 12.79 -12.71
C SER A 185 -2.09 14.10 -12.33
N GLY A 186 -1.51 14.15 -11.14
CA GLY A 186 -0.91 15.35 -10.56
C GLY A 186 -1.94 16.35 -10.02
N ASP A 187 -3.17 15.89 -9.78
CA ASP A 187 -4.24 16.69 -9.19
C ASP A 187 -5.08 15.83 -8.24
N ALA A 188 -5.00 16.12 -6.94
CA ALA A 188 -5.74 15.41 -5.90
C ALA A 188 -7.06 16.09 -5.51
N HIS A 189 -7.38 17.27 -6.05
CA HIS A 189 -8.55 18.04 -5.64
C HIS A 189 -9.86 17.26 -5.81
N GLY A 190 -10.56 17.10 -4.69
CA GLY A 190 -11.85 16.41 -4.64
C GLY A 190 -11.79 14.90 -4.88
N LYS A 191 -10.64 14.29 -4.73
CA LYS A 191 -10.40 12.85 -4.96
C LYS A 191 -10.02 12.12 -3.68
N ILE A 192 -10.15 10.81 -3.72
CA ILE A 192 -9.49 9.88 -2.81
C ILE A 192 -8.10 9.60 -3.39
N VAL A 193 -7.07 9.76 -2.57
CA VAL A 193 -5.69 9.41 -2.91
C VAL A 193 -5.42 7.98 -2.44
N LEU A 194 -5.02 7.12 -3.36
CA LEU A 194 -4.48 5.79 -3.09
C LEU A 194 -2.95 5.87 -3.18
N VAL A 195 -2.27 5.53 -2.11
CA VAL A 195 -0.80 5.50 -2.07
C VAL A 195 -0.35 4.06 -2.21
N ASN A 196 0.69 3.78 -3.00
CA ASN A 196 1.37 2.51 -2.94
C ASN A 196 2.61 2.60 -2.03
N GLY A 197 2.88 1.54 -1.26
CA GLY A 197 3.97 1.48 -0.30
C GLY A 197 5.31 1.10 -0.91
N ASP A 198 5.77 1.79 -1.96
CA ASP A 198 6.96 1.40 -2.71
C ASP A 198 8.27 1.50 -1.90
N THR A 199 8.36 2.38 -0.91
CA THR A 199 9.46 2.41 0.06
C THR A 199 9.46 1.15 0.93
N THR A 200 8.30 0.74 1.44
CA THR A 200 8.17 -0.51 2.19
C THR A 200 8.56 -1.72 1.33
N TRP A 201 8.15 -1.74 0.06
CA TRP A 201 8.53 -2.83 -0.84
C TRP A 201 10.05 -2.91 -1.05
N GLN A 202 10.74 -1.77 -1.20
CA GLN A 202 12.20 -1.75 -1.35
C GLN A 202 12.92 -2.12 -0.05
N ALA A 203 12.40 -1.74 1.11
CA ALA A 203 12.97 -2.12 2.40
C ALA A 203 13.05 -3.64 2.58
N TYR A 204 12.05 -4.38 2.10
CA TYR A 204 11.98 -5.84 2.16
C TYR A 204 12.58 -6.54 0.92
N ASN A 205 12.89 -5.82 -0.15
CA ASN A 205 13.43 -6.38 -1.38
C ASN A 205 14.78 -7.07 -1.13
N VAL A 206 14.85 -8.38 -1.37
CA VAL A 206 16.04 -9.23 -1.14
C VAL A 206 16.93 -9.41 -2.38
N TYR A 207 16.68 -8.67 -3.45
CA TYR A 207 17.48 -8.76 -4.67
C TYR A 207 18.97 -8.53 -4.39
N GLY A 208 19.83 -9.40 -4.95
CA GLY A 208 21.28 -9.36 -4.72
C GLY A 208 21.69 -9.83 -3.32
N GLY A 209 20.78 -10.46 -2.55
CA GLY A 209 21.06 -11.04 -1.23
C GLY A 209 21.01 -10.04 -0.08
N TYR A 210 20.57 -8.80 -0.30
CA TYR A 210 20.51 -7.76 0.72
C TYR A 210 19.17 -7.04 0.76
N SER A 211 18.67 -6.80 1.96
CA SER A 211 17.53 -5.91 2.25
C SER A 211 17.82 -5.13 3.53
N LEU A 212 16.91 -4.24 3.95
CA LEU A 212 17.05 -3.56 5.25
C LEU A 212 16.91 -4.51 6.45
N TYR A 213 16.64 -5.80 6.23
CA TYR A 213 16.49 -6.83 7.27
C TYR A 213 17.56 -7.90 7.25
N MET A 214 18.21 -8.11 6.11
CA MET A 214 19.17 -9.20 5.96
C MET A 214 20.28 -8.85 4.99
N GLY A 215 21.45 -9.45 5.21
CA GLY A 215 22.54 -9.57 4.26
C GLY A 215 22.75 -11.02 3.82
N PRO A 216 23.91 -11.34 3.24
CA PRO A 216 24.25 -12.70 2.84
C PRO A 216 24.02 -13.68 4.00
N ASN A 217 23.53 -14.86 3.69
CA ASN A 217 23.19 -15.90 4.68
C ASN A 217 22.04 -15.52 5.64
N GLY A 218 21.25 -14.50 5.35
CA GLY A 218 20.11 -14.06 6.14
C GLY A 218 20.46 -13.36 7.45
N GLY A 219 21.70 -12.90 7.61
CA GLY A 219 22.17 -12.26 8.84
C GLY A 219 21.71 -10.80 8.98
N TYR A 220 21.08 -10.43 10.11
CA TYR A 220 20.67 -9.05 10.38
C TYR A 220 21.87 -8.10 10.53
N ALA A 221 22.96 -8.54 11.11
CA ALA A 221 24.15 -7.73 11.33
C ALA A 221 24.79 -7.23 10.02
N THR A 222 24.65 -8.02 8.95
CA THR A 222 25.18 -7.73 7.62
C THR A 222 24.14 -7.15 6.66
N ARG A 223 22.97 -6.76 7.15
CA ARG A 223 21.91 -6.15 6.36
C ARG A 223 22.36 -4.90 5.60
N ALA A 224 21.66 -4.51 4.56
CA ALA A 224 21.80 -3.19 3.98
C ALA A 224 21.37 -2.09 4.97
N ARG A 225 22.00 -0.92 4.90
CA ARG A 225 21.62 0.32 5.58
C ARG A 225 20.95 1.29 4.63
N ALA A 226 21.11 1.03 3.33
CA ALA A 226 20.35 1.69 2.29
C ALA A 226 20.02 0.70 1.19
N VAL A 227 18.90 0.93 0.50
CA VAL A 227 18.44 0.16 -0.65
C VAL A 227 18.11 1.09 -1.80
N THR A 228 18.16 0.62 -3.04
CA THR A 228 17.86 1.44 -4.21
C THR A 228 16.64 0.93 -4.95
N PHE A 229 15.98 1.87 -5.68
CA PHE A 229 15.02 1.54 -6.72
C PHE A 229 15.70 1.10 -8.04
N ASP A 230 17.04 1.18 -8.13
CA ASP A 230 17.83 0.84 -9.31
C ASP A 230 18.24 -0.64 -9.30
N ARG A 231 17.27 -1.49 -9.01
CA ARG A 231 17.41 -2.95 -9.00
C ARG A 231 16.05 -3.63 -9.15
N PRO A 232 16.00 -4.84 -9.71
CA PRO A 232 14.78 -5.63 -9.75
C PRO A 232 14.22 -5.92 -8.36
N TYR A 233 12.93 -6.22 -8.28
CA TYR A 233 12.35 -6.86 -7.11
C TYR A 233 12.73 -8.34 -7.10
N GLY A 234 13.38 -8.77 -6.02
CA GLY A 234 13.79 -10.16 -5.80
C GLY A 234 12.66 -11.03 -5.25
N GLY A 235 12.94 -12.32 -5.11
CA GLY A 235 12.04 -13.31 -4.52
C GLY A 235 11.51 -14.33 -5.53
N ASN A 236 11.14 -15.51 -5.02
CA ASN A 236 10.70 -16.64 -5.85
C ASN A 236 9.23 -16.52 -6.27
N GLU A 237 8.47 -15.58 -5.73
CA GLU A 237 7.01 -15.49 -5.86
C GLU A 237 6.54 -14.27 -6.68
N GLY A 238 7.25 -13.94 -7.76
CA GLY A 238 6.84 -12.88 -8.66
C GLY A 238 7.42 -11.50 -8.37
N GLY A 239 8.29 -11.41 -7.37
CA GLY A 239 8.88 -10.14 -6.91
C GLY A 239 8.07 -9.52 -5.77
N GLN A 240 8.76 -8.98 -4.77
CA GLN A 240 8.12 -8.44 -3.57
C GLN A 240 7.23 -7.23 -3.85
N GLY A 241 7.60 -6.35 -4.81
CA GLY A 241 6.82 -5.16 -5.12
C GLY A 241 5.41 -5.47 -5.61
N ASP A 242 5.26 -6.28 -6.65
CA ASP A 242 3.94 -6.54 -7.23
C ASP A 242 3.11 -7.53 -6.38
N SER A 243 3.72 -8.46 -5.66
CA SER A 243 3.01 -9.33 -4.72
C SER A 243 2.43 -8.52 -3.54
N GLU A 244 3.18 -7.57 -3.00
CA GLU A 244 2.69 -6.64 -1.99
C GLU A 244 1.53 -5.78 -2.52
N PHE A 245 1.65 -5.25 -3.74
CA PHE A 245 0.58 -4.54 -4.41
C PHE A 245 -0.69 -5.39 -4.53
N GLN A 246 -0.57 -6.62 -5.04
CA GLN A 246 -1.71 -7.51 -5.25
C GLN A 246 -2.42 -7.88 -3.94
N ALA A 247 -1.65 -8.11 -2.88
CA ALA A 247 -2.18 -8.48 -1.58
C ALA A 247 -2.75 -7.28 -0.80
N ASN A 248 -2.02 -6.18 -0.77
CA ASN A 248 -2.23 -5.10 0.19
C ASN A 248 -2.88 -3.85 -0.42
N LEU A 249 -3.04 -3.75 -1.75
CA LEU A 249 -3.64 -2.58 -2.39
C LEU A 249 -4.69 -2.90 -3.44
N LEU A 250 -4.50 -3.92 -4.28
CA LEU A 250 -5.39 -4.22 -5.41
C LEU A 250 -6.87 -4.44 -5.02
N PRO A 251 -7.22 -5.11 -3.90
CA PRO A 251 -8.62 -5.23 -3.49
C PRO A 251 -9.27 -3.88 -3.16
N LEU A 252 -8.53 -2.96 -2.52
CA LEU A 252 -8.98 -1.60 -2.24
C LEU A 252 -9.15 -0.78 -3.53
N LEU A 253 -8.16 -0.80 -4.41
CA LEU A 253 -8.21 -0.18 -5.74
C LEU A 253 -9.44 -0.64 -6.51
N THR A 254 -9.67 -1.96 -6.55
CA THR A 254 -10.81 -2.58 -7.22
C THR A 254 -12.14 -2.06 -6.66
N LEU A 255 -12.26 -1.91 -5.33
CA LEU A 255 -13.45 -1.35 -4.70
C LEU A 255 -13.66 0.12 -5.06
N VAL A 256 -12.62 0.96 -4.96
CA VAL A 256 -12.69 2.40 -5.29
C VAL A 256 -13.15 2.60 -6.73
N GLU A 257 -12.56 1.87 -7.68
CA GLU A 257 -12.92 1.97 -9.10
C GLU A 257 -14.28 1.35 -9.41
N ARG A 258 -14.66 0.24 -8.74
CA ARG A 258 -16.01 -0.34 -8.87
C ARG A 258 -17.10 0.63 -8.41
N LEU A 259 -16.84 1.40 -7.37
CA LEU A 259 -17.75 2.44 -6.88
C LEU A 259 -17.76 3.70 -7.77
N GLY A 260 -16.86 3.79 -8.76
CA GLY A 260 -16.72 4.93 -9.65
C GLY A 260 -16.26 6.21 -8.93
N LEU A 261 -15.52 6.07 -7.83
CA LEU A 261 -15.06 7.21 -7.05
C LEU A 261 -13.89 7.92 -7.75
N PRO A 262 -13.84 9.27 -7.71
CA PRO A 262 -12.68 10.01 -8.19
C PRO A 262 -11.44 9.63 -7.37
N ALA A 263 -10.41 9.17 -8.05
CA ALA A 263 -9.17 8.73 -7.41
C ALA A 263 -7.95 9.42 -8.01
N GLU A 264 -6.96 9.66 -7.18
CA GLU A 264 -5.58 9.95 -7.52
C GLU A 264 -4.71 8.77 -7.05
N TYR A 265 -3.64 8.52 -7.77
CA TYR A 265 -2.75 7.38 -7.56
C TYR A 265 -1.35 7.90 -7.32
N LEU A 266 -0.77 7.63 -6.18
CA LEU A 266 0.56 8.08 -5.80
C LEU A 266 1.42 6.91 -5.34
N SER A 267 2.74 7.09 -5.42
CA SER A 267 3.72 6.30 -4.69
C SER A 267 4.18 7.04 -3.44
N ASP A 268 4.82 6.36 -2.50
CA ASP A 268 5.49 6.99 -1.36
C ASP A 268 6.51 8.01 -1.82
N THR A 269 7.23 7.71 -2.90
CA THR A 269 8.19 8.65 -3.49
C THR A 269 7.53 9.92 -4.05
N ASP A 270 6.27 9.86 -4.49
CA ASP A 270 5.48 11.05 -4.85
C ASP A 270 5.10 11.88 -3.62
N LEU A 271 4.72 11.22 -2.51
CA LEU A 271 4.48 11.92 -1.24
C LEU A 271 5.74 12.67 -0.76
N HIS A 272 6.92 12.13 -1.03
CA HIS A 272 8.18 12.81 -0.70
C HIS A 272 8.50 13.94 -1.66
N SER A 273 8.32 13.77 -2.96
CA SER A 273 8.86 14.66 -3.99
C SER A 273 7.93 15.81 -4.37
N ASP A 274 6.61 15.61 -4.36
CA ASP A 274 5.64 16.60 -4.83
C ASP A 274 4.98 17.35 -3.66
N PRO A 275 5.29 18.64 -3.43
CA PRO A 275 4.70 19.42 -2.33
C PRO A 275 3.18 19.61 -2.48
N HIS A 276 2.63 19.39 -3.66
CA HIS A 276 1.19 19.54 -3.97
C HIS A 276 0.46 18.20 -4.07
N ALA A 277 1.14 17.08 -3.79
CA ALA A 277 0.60 15.72 -3.98
C ALA A 277 -0.76 15.49 -3.28
N LEU A 278 -1.01 16.12 -2.15
CA LEU A 278 -2.24 15.97 -1.35
C LEU A 278 -3.14 17.20 -1.37
N GLU A 279 -2.85 18.20 -2.19
CA GLU A 279 -3.61 19.44 -2.19
C GLU A 279 -5.07 19.22 -2.60
N GLY A 280 -6.01 19.63 -1.72
CA GLY A 280 -7.45 19.46 -1.95
C GLY A 280 -7.96 18.02 -1.94
N ALA A 281 -7.15 17.05 -1.53
CA ALA A 281 -7.58 15.66 -1.36
C ALA A 281 -8.69 15.55 -0.31
N LEU A 282 -9.69 14.71 -0.56
CA LEU A 282 -10.76 14.41 0.40
C LEU A 282 -10.34 13.33 1.40
N ALA A 283 -9.53 12.39 0.95
CA ALA A 283 -8.97 11.35 1.79
C ALA A 283 -7.64 10.84 1.23
N VAL A 284 -6.77 10.34 2.11
CA VAL A 284 -5.58 9.56 1.77
C VAL A 284 -5.72 8.18 2.39
N LEU A 285 -5.55 7.15 1.57
CA LEU A 285 -5.63 5.75 1.97
C LEU A 285 -4.26 5.10 1.74
N THR A 286 -3.69 4.56 2.82
CA THR A 286 -2.45 3.80 2.74
C THR A 286 -2.74 2.31 2.60
N PRO A 287 -1.85 1.52 1.98
CA PRO A 287 -2.05 0.08 1.79
C PRO A 287 -2.02 -0.71 3.11
N GLY A 288 -2.24 -2.02 3.02
CA GLY A 288 -2.25 -2.93 4.17
C GLY A 288 -0.91 -3.07 4.90
N HIS A 289 0.21 -2.67 4.28
CA HIS A 289 1.55 -2.64 4.86
C HIS A 289 2.33 -1.46 4.31
N ASP A 290 2.48 -0.40 5.11
CA ASP A 290 3.09 0.87 4.71
C ASP A 290 3.90 1.48 5.87
N GLU A 291 5.10 0.93 6.06
CA GLU A 291 5.93 1.05 7.27
C GLU A 291 6.95 2.21 7.19
N TYR A 292 7.48 2.53 5.99
CA TYR A 292 8.69 3.33 5.80
C TYR A 292 8.40 4.75 5.31
N TYR A 293 8.62 5.76 6.15
CA TYR A 293 8.28 7.15 5.86
C TYR A 293 9.45 8.11 6.10
N SER A 294 9.68 9.03 5.18
CA SER A 294 10.56 10.18 5.42
C SER A 294 9.84 11.26 6.24
N THR A 295 10.62 12.18 6.80
CA THR A 295 10.10 13.38 7.49
C THR A 295 9.08 14.11 6.63
N VAL A 296 9.40 14.36 5.37
CA VAL A 296 8.55 15.10 4.43
C VAL A 296 7.22 14.37 4.16
N MET A 297 7.23 13.06 3.93
CA MET A 297 6.02 12.26 3.71
C MET A 297 5.07 12.35 4.92
N ARG A 298 5.61 12.14 6.11
CA ARG A 298 4.86 12.21 7.36
C ARG A 298 4.25 13.59 7.60
N GLU A 299 5.04 14.64 7.43
CA GLU A 299 4.60 16.03 7.61
C GLU A 299 3.50 16.42 6.62
N ARG A 300 3.55 15.94 5.37
CA ARG A 300 2.50 16.17 4.37
C ARG A 300 1.19 15.50 4.74
N LEU A 301 1.24 14.25 5.22
CA LEU A 301 0.03 13.58 5.72
C LEU A 301 -0.56 14.33 6.93
N GLN A 302 0.29 14.74 7.87
CA GLN A 302 -0.15 15.51 9.02
C GLN A 302 -0.76 16.85 8.61
N ALA A 303 -0.11 17.59 7.73
CA ALA A 303 -0.63 18.87 7.23
C ALA A 303 -1.94 18.70 6.45
N ALA A 304 -2.11 17.64 5.68
CA ALA A 304 -3.36 17.34 4.98
C ALA A 304 -4.49 17.03 5.98
N ARG A 305 -4.24 16.17 6.98
CA ARG A 305 -5.18 15.89 8.07
C ARG A 305 -5.59 17.16 8.80
N ASP A 306 -4.63 18.00 9.16
CA ASP A 306 -4.86 19.23 9.93
C ASP A 306 -5.64 20.28 9.12
N LYS A 307 -5.73 20.11 7.79
CA LYS A 307 -6.59 20.89 6.87
C LYS A 307 -7.92 20.22 6.56
N GLY A 308 -8.24 19.07 7.17
CA GLY A 308 -9.53 18.39 7.02
C GLY A 308 -9.52 17.19 6.05
N THR A 309 -8.40 16.81 5.47
CA THR A 309 -8.28 15.58 4.68
C THR A 309 -8.41 14.36 5.58
N ASN A 310 -9.34 13.45 5.28
CA ASN A 310 -9.48 12.20 6.02
C ASN A 310 -8.29 11.27 5.76
N LEU A 311 -7.90 10.46 6.74
CA LEU A 311 -6.87 9.44 6.57
C LEU A 311 -7.40 8.04 6.89
N ALA A 312 -6.93 7.03 6.19
CA ALA A 312 -7.19 5.65 6.53
C ALA A 312 -5.91 4.80 6.41
N PHE A 313 -5.50 4.25 7.54
CA PHE A 313 -4.41 3.28 7.67
C PHE A 313 -5.04 1.89 7.68
N LEU A 314 -5.09 1.25 6.51
CA LEU A 314 -5.80 -0.02 6.32
C LEU A 314 -4.88 -1.23 6.56
N GLY A 315 -3.98 -1.08 7.51
CA GLY A 315 -2.97 -2.04 7.90
C GLY A 315 -2.63 -1.96 9.38
N ALA A 316 -1.47 -2.48 9.73
CA ALA A 316 -0.77 -2.26 10.98
C ALA A 316 0.67 -1.84 10.69
N ASN A 317 1.39 -1.37 11.72
CA ASN A 317 2.78 -0.95 11.60
C ASN A 317 2.99 0.23 10.62
N ALA A 318 1.93 1.03 10.37
CA ALA A 318 2.01 2.17 9.47
C ALA A 318 2.90 3.28 10.06
N ILE A 319 3.74 3.90 9.21
CA ILE A 319 4.62 5.03 9.60
C ILE A 319 5.54 4.68 10.77
N TYR A 320 6.05 3.47 10.81
CA TYR A 320 6.89 3.01 11.93
C TYR A 320 8.37 3.32 11.75
N ARG A 321 8.87 3.20 10.51
CA ARG A 321 10.28 3.43 10.18
C ARG A 321 10.50 4.82 9.63
N HIS A 322 11.49 5.50 10.19
CA HIS A 322 12.02 6.75 9.66
C HIS A 322 13.11 6.47 8.63
N ILE A 323 12.94 6.99 7.42
CA ILE A 323 13.88 6.87 6.31
C ILE A 323 14.32 8.22 5.77
N ARG A 324 15.40 8.23 5.01
CA ARG A 324 15.76 9.33 4.12
C ARG A 324 15.76 8.86 2.68
N LEU A 325 15.25 9.71 1.78
CA LEU A 325 15.35 9.48 0.35
C LEU A 325 16.41 10.39 -0.26
N GLY A 326 17.28 9.81 -1.07
CA GLY A 326 18.39 10.49 -1.74
C GLY A 326 18.48 10.14 -3.22
N PRO A 327 19.36 10.84 -3.98
CA PRO A 327 19.57 10.57 -5.39
C PRO A 327 20.43 9.32 -5.61
N THR A 328 20.30 8.77 -6.82
CA THR A 328 21.26 7.87 -7.46
C THR A 328 21.68 8.46 -8.79
N ASP A 329 22.56 7.79 -9.54
CA ASP A 329 22.95 8.22 -10.89
C ASP A 329 21.76 8.21 -11.87
N VAL A 330 20.69 7.46 -11.57
CA VAL A 330 19.47 7.37 -12.39
C VAL A 330 18.51 8.55 -12.13
N GLY A 331 18.43 9.01 -10.88
CA GLY A 331 17.53 10.12 -10.55
C GLY A 331 17.42 10.44 -9.07
N ALA A 332 16.60 11.46 -8.77
CA ALA A 332 16.32 11.87 -7.40
C ALA A 332 15.46 10.84 -6.66
N ASN A 333 15.58 10.78 -5.32
CA ASN A 333 14.73 9.99 -4.42
C ASN A 333 14.71 8.48 -4.72
N ARG A 334 15.82 7.94 -5.23
CA ARG A 334 15.96 6.53 -5.59
C ARG A 334 16.84 5.72 -4.62
N LEU A 335 17.48 6.37 -3.67
CA LEU A 335 18.22 5.75 -2.57
C LEU A 335 17.40 5.90 -1.29
N GLU A 336 16.94 4.79 -0.73
CA GLU A 336 16.25 4.74 0.55
C GLU A 336 17.22 4.30 1.64
N THR A 337 17.47 5.18 2.60
CA THR A 337 18.39 4.94 3.72
C THR A 337 17.62 4.69 5.01
N CYS A 338 17.90 3.58 5.68
CA CYS A 338 17.42 3.26 7.02
C CYS A 338 18.41 2.39 7.79
N TYR A 339 19.13 3.00 8.70
CA TYR A 339 20.10 2.27 9.55
C TYR A 339 19.41 1.33 10.55
N LYS A 340 18.13 1.60 10.91
CA LYS A 340 17.34 0.89 11.90
C LYS A 340 17.84 0.99 13.34
N GLU A 341 19.13 1.02 13.53
CA GLU A 341 19.82 1.24 14.81
C GLU A 341 20.37 2.69 14.78
N PRO A 342 19.79 3.63 15.55
CA PRO A 342 20.13 5.06 15.46
C PRO A 342 21.63 5.36 15.58
N HIS A 343 22.32 4.64 16.45
CA HIS A 343 23.78 4.84 16.65
C HIS A 343 24.66 4.43 15.45
N GLU A 344 24.13 3.64 14.51
CA GLU A 344 24.82 3.31 13.27
C GLU A 344 24.72 4.47 12.24
N ASP A 345 23.75 5.37 12.41
CA ASP A 345 23.48 6.45 11.45
C ASP A 345 24.52 7.58 11.63
N PRO A 346 25.23 8.00 10.58
CA PRO A 346 26.22 9.09 10.64
C PRO A 346 25.66 10.44 11.10
N LEU A 347 24.33 10.63 11.05
CA LEU A 347 23.67 11.85 11.54
C LEU A 347 23.42 11.84 13.04
N TYR A 348 23.58 10.71 13.72
CA TYR A 348 23.36 10.63 15.17
C TYR A 348 24.25 11.62 15.93
N GLY A 349 23.62 12.47 16.72
CA GLY A 349 24.29 13.57 17.44
C GLY A 349 24.70 14.76 16.59
N ARG A 350 24.36 14.80 15.29
CA ARG A 350 24.62 15.91 14.37
C ARG A 350 23.34 16.54 13.83
N ASP A 351 22.43 15.71 13.35
CA ASP A 351 21.10 16.08 12.87
C ASP A 351 20.11 15.00 13.31
N ASN A 352 19.70 15.10 14.56
CA ASN A 352 18.88 14.10 15.21
C ASN A 352 17.49 13.97 14.60
N ALA A 353 16.97 15.03 13.97
CA ALA A 353 15.67 15.04 13.33
C ALA A 353 15.62 14.14 12.07
N GLU A 354 16.79 13.86 11.47
CA GLU A 354 16.92 13.04 10.27
C GLU A 354 17.61 11.69 10.54
N VAL A 355 17.87 11.33 11.81
CA VAL A 355 18.39 10.00 12.16
C VAL A 355 17.37 8.93 11.84
N THR A 356 17.77 7.94 11.05
CA THR A 356 16.87 6.86 10.60
C THR A 356 16.77 5.72 11.61
N GLY A 357 15.55 5.16 11.74
CA GLY A 357 15.30 4.11 12.75
C GLY A 357 13.81 3.87 12.96
N GLN A 358 13.37 4.02 14.17
CA GLN A 358 11.95 3.98 14.53
C GLN A 358 11.52 5.37 14.96
N TRP A 359 10.42 5.88 14.42
CA TRP A 359 9.89 7.20 14.76
C TRP A 359 9.63 7.42 16.26
N ARG A 360 9.45 6.36 17.02
CA ARG A 360 9.03 6.41 18.43
C ARG A 360 10.17 6.51 19.44
N TYR A 361 11.42 6.32 19.01
CA TYR A 361 12.60 6.27 19.89
C TYR A 361 13.57 7.42 19.65
N ASP A 362 14.51 7.55 20.59
CA ASP A 362 15.62 8.49 20.50
C ASP A 362 16.33 8.38 19.13
N PRO A 363 16.91 9.48 18.62
CA PRO A 363 17.16 10.74 19.32
C PRO A 363 16.06 11.82 19.15
N ASP A 364 15.05 11.62 18.31
CA ASP A 364 13.93 12.55 18.09
C ASP A 364 12.60 11.79 18.06
N PRO A 365 12.05 11.43 19.25
CA PRO A 365 10.87 10.58 19.31
C PRO A 365 9.60 11.30 18.85
N ARG A 366 9.06 10.83 17.74
CA ARG A 366 7.78 11.23 17.14
C ARG A 366 6.93 9.99 16.87
N PRO A 367 6.26 9.38 17.90
CA PRO A 367 5.56 8.12 17.73
C PRO A 367 4.48 8.21 16.64
N GLU A 368 4.28 7.14 15.92
CA GLU A 368 3.30 7.03 14.84
C GLU A 368 1.87 7.27 15.33
N SER A 369 1.59 6.95 16.59
CA SER A 369 0.25 7.12 17.20
C SER A 369 -0.30 8.54 17.13
N VAL A 370 0.56 9.57 17.07
CA VAL A 370 0.16 10.98 16.90
C VAL A 370 -0.63 11.17 15.59
N LEU A 371 -0.36 10.35 14.57
CA LEU A 371 -1.00 10.44 13.28
C LEU A 371 -1.98 9.31 13.03
N THR A 372 -1.62 8.08 13.38
CA THR A 372 -2.45 6.90 13.14
C THR A 372 -3.53 6.68 14.22
N GLY A 373 -3.36 7.22 15.43
CA GLY A 373 -4.21 6.96 16.59
C GLY A 373 -3.94 5.60 17.27
N VAL A 374 -3.14 4.75 16.66
CA VAL A 374 -2.74 3.44 17.17
C VAL A 374 -1.22 3.32 17.22
N PHE A 375 -0.73 2.37 17.97
CA PHE A 375 0.69 2.15 18.24
C PHE A 375 1.04 0.70 17.91
N TYR A 376 2.02 0.49 17.05
CA TYR A 376 2.49 -0.85 16.69
C TYR A 376 3.04 -1.61 17.91
N GLU A 377 2.62 -2.85 18.06
CA GLU A 377 3.03 -3.66 19.21
C GLU A 377 3.99 -4.78 18.85
N SER A 378 3.61 -5.67 17.93
CA SER A 378 4.45 -6.85 17.63
C SER A 378 3.95 -7.67 16.45
N ASN A 379 4.74 -8.67 16.08
CA ASN A 379 4.48 -9.74 15.13
C ASN A 379 5.22 -11.04 15.53
N PRO A 380 4.94 -12.20 14.92
CA PRO A 380 3.73 -12.48 14.14
C PRO A 380 2.51 -12.72 15.04
N VAL A 381 1.34 -12.44 14.53
CA VAL A 381 0.07 -12.71 15.23
C VAL A 381 -0.95 -13.32 14.27
N LYS A 382 -1.87 -14.12 14.83
CA LYS A 382 -3.11 -14.55 14.19
C LYS A 382 -4.18 -14.68 15.26
N ALA A 383 -5.23 -13.82 15.16
CA ALA A 383 -6.34 -13.81 16.11
C ALA A 383 -7.65 -13.37 15.42
N ASP A 384 -8.77 -13.58 16.12
CA ASP A 384 -10.06 -13.06 15.64
C ASP A 384 -10.18 -11.57 15.94
N MET A 385 -10.72 -10.78 15.01
CA MET A 385 -11.13 -9.42 15.35
C MET A 385 -12.46 -9.46 16.11
N VAL A 386 -12.53 -8.73 17.23
CA VAL A 386 -13.72 -8.70 18.11
C VAL A 386 -14.32 -7.31 18.13
N ILE A 387 -15.53 -7.17 17.58
CA ILE A 387 -16.25 -5.90 17.48
C ILE A 387 -16.72 -5.46 18.86
N ARG A 388 -16.56 -4.17 19.18
CA ARG A 388 -16.94 -3.58 20.48
C ARG A 388 -17.94 -2.42 20.38
N THR A 389 -17.96 -1.73 19.24
CA THR A 389 -18.85 -0.56 19.02
C THR A 389 -19.70 -0.79 17.75
N PRO A 390 -20.62 -1.77 17.77
CA PRO A 390 -21.36 -2.18 16.56
C PRO A 390 -22.32 -1.08 16.04
N GLY A 391 -22.70 -0.13 16.89
CA GLY A 391 -23.55 1.03 16.51
C GLY A 391 -22.81 2.12 15.73
N HIS A 392 -21.48 2.03 15.60
CA HIS A 392 -20.70 3.01 14.83
C HIS A 392 -21.09 2.97 13.35
N TRP A 393 -21.16 4.12 12.69
CA TRP A 393 -21.60 4.29 11.31
C TRP A 393 -20.85 3.43 10.31
N LEU A 394 -19.58 3.12 10.56
CA LEU A 394 -18.77 2.22 9.72
C LEU A 394 -19.38 0.83 9.62
N PHE A 395 -20.05 0.33 10.65
CA PHE A 395 -20.67 -0.99 10.65
C PHE A 395 -22.13 -1.00 10.14
N ALA A 396 -22.64 0.14 9.64
CA ALA A 396 -23.99 0.20 9.08
C ALA A 396 -24.20 -0.87 8.00
N GLY A 397 -25.27 -1.64 8.12
CA GLY A 397 -25.62 -2.72 7.17
C GLY A 397 -24.79 -4.01 7.24
N THR A 398 -23.84 -4.11 8.21
CA THR A 398 -23.02 -5.33 8.37
C THR A 398 -23.70 -6.43 9.20
N GLY A 399 -24.65 -6.06 10.06
CA GLY A 399 -25.32 -6.98 10.98
C GLY A 399 -24.45 -7.46 12.16
N VAL A 400 -23.29 -6.83 12.40
CA VAL A 400 -22.46 -7.15 13.57
C VAL A 400 -23.09 -6.64 14.86
N VAL A 401 -22.83 -7.33 15.97
CA VAL A 401 -23.22 -6.98 17.33
C VAL A 401 -21.98 -6.92 18.22
N ASP A 402 -22.12 -6.40 19.47
CA ASP A 402 -20.99 -6.42 20.42
C ASP A 402 -20.54 -7.88 20.64
N GLY A 403 -19.22 -8.08 20.64
CA GLY A 403 -18.61 -9.39 20.76
C GLY A 403 -18.60 -10.23 19.47
N THR A 404 -19.15 -9.72 18.32
CA THR A 404 -19.01 -10.43 17.04
C THR A 404 -17.54 -10.68 16.75
N ARG A 405 -17.22 -11.95 16.45
CA ARG A 405 -15.85 -12.39 16.13
C ARG A 405 -15.72 -12.61 14.63
N LEU A 406 -14.68 -12.02 14.04
CA LEU A 406 -14.30 -12.22 12.64
C LEU A 406 -13.03 -13.08 12.63
N PRO A 407 -13.16 -14.38 12.29
CA PRO A 407 -12.10 -15.36 12.51
C PRO A 407 -10.83 -15.03 11.73
N GLY A 408 -9.69 -14.98 12.44
CA GLY A 408 -8.37 -14.80 11.86
C GLY A 408 -8.18 -13.48 11.11
N LEU A 409 -8.97 -12.45 11.38
CA LEU A 409 -8.83 -11.15 10.70
C LEU A 409 -7.67 -10.32 11.26
N VAL A 410 -7.28 -10.51 12.51
CA VAL A 410 -6.05 -9.90 13.06
C VAL A 410 -4.88 -10.79 12.69
N GLY A 411 -3.98 -10.28 11.85
CA GLY A 411 -2.87 -11.12 11.39
C GLY A 411 -1.69 -10.36 10.78
N GLY A 412 -0.58 -11.09 10.68
CA GLY A 412 0.73 -10.54 10.36
C GLY A 412 1.25 -9.73 11.52
N GLU A 413 0.93 -8.46 11.55
CA GLU A 413 1.27 -7.47 12.56
C GLU A 413 0.02 -6.90 13.21
N TYR A 414 0.15 -6.27 14.38
CA TYR A 414 -0.98 -5.62 15.04
C TYR A 414 -0.60 -4.34 15.77
N ASP A 415 -1.56 -3.43 15.80
CA ASP A 415 -1.50 -2.18 16.54
C ASP A 415 -2.58 -2.14 17.62
N ARG A 416 -2.41 -1.26 18.61
CA ARG A 416 -3.45 -0.95 19.61
C ARG A 416 -3.44 0.54 19.97
N VAL A 417 -4.52 1.01 20.55
CA VAL A 417 -4.56 2.30 21.24
C VAL A 417 -3.73 2.21 22.51
N ASN A 418 -2.75 3.10 22.68
CA ASN A 418 -1.87 3.14 23.82
C ASN A 418 -1.84 4.54 24.43
N LEU A 419 -2.49 4.73 25.57
CA LEU A 419 -2.59 6.04 26.23
C LEU A 419 -1.33 6.43 27.02
N SER A 420 -0.35 5.55 27.13
CA SER A 420 0.96 5.88 27.74
C SER A 420 1.91 6.61 26.78
N VAL A 421 1.51 6.77 25.51
CA VAL A 421 2.22 7.56 24.48
C VAL A 421 1.27 8.64 23.93
N PRO A 422 1.80 9.70 23.28
CA PRO A 422 0.96 10.70 22.64
C PRO A 422 -0.03 10.08 21.67
N THR A 423 -1.32 10.21 21.95
CA THR A 423 -2.43 9.63 21.17
C THR A 423 -3.54 10.68 21.02
N PRO A 424 -4.07 10.92 19.80
CA PRO A 424 -5.14 11.90 19.57
C PRO A 424 -6.41 11.56 20.36
N ARG A 425 -7.13 12.60 20.80
CA ARG A 425 -8.42 12.49 21.51
C ARG A 425 -9.41 13.50 20.92
N PRO A 426 -10.72 13.18 20.84
CA PRO A 426 -11.35 11.91 21.25
C PRO A 426 -10.97 10.76 20.30
N ILE A 427 -10.81 9.54 20.82
CA ILE A 427 -10.56 8.33 20.05
C ILE A 427 -11.57 7.23 20.43
N GLU A 428 -12.16 6.62 19.44
CA GLU A 428 -13.16 5.56 19.57
C GLU A 428 -12.58 4.22 19.13
N VAL A 429 -12.52 3.27 20.04
CA VAL A 429 -12.12 1.89 19.75
C VAL A 429 -13.34 1.14 19.22
N LEU A 430 -13.27 0.70 17.97
CA LEU A 430 -14.35 0.03 17.23
C LEU A 430 -14.32 -1.49 17.41
N ALA A 431 -13.12 -2.05 17.47
CA ALA A 431 -12.86 -3.44 17.81
C ALA A 431 -11.68 -3.52 18.78
N ARG A 432 -11.78 -4.41 19.76
CA ARG A 432 -10.69 -4.77 20.68
C ARG A 432 -10.57 -6.28 20.72
N SER A 433 -9.48 -6.79 20.23
CA SER A 433 -9.27 -8.18 19.86
C SER A 433 -8.19 -8.80 20.74
N PRO A 434 -8.56 -9.53 21.83
CA PRO A 434 -7.59 -10.19 22.69
C PRO A 434 -6.76 -11.19 21.90
N LEU A 435 -5.46 -11.21 22.16
CA LEU A 435 -4.51 -12.08 21.48
C LEU A 435 -3.31 -12.43 22.37
N VAL A 436 -2.53 -13.41 21.92
CA VAL A 436 -1.22 -13.72 22.49
C VAL A 436 -0.18 -13.60 21.38
N CYS A 437 0.84 -12.79 21.60
CA CYS A 437 1.96 -12.62 20.67
C CYS A 437 3.27 -12.84 21.43
N ASN A 438 4.14 -13.72 20.92
CA ASN A 438 5.42 -14.05 21.55
C ASN A 438 5.28 -14.44 23.05
N GLY A 439 4.22 -15.19 23.39
CA GLY A 439 3.93 -15.64 24.76
C GLY A 439 3.39 -14.57 25.71
N ARG A 440 3.09 -13.37 25.22
CA ARG A 440 2.51 -12.26 26.00
C ARG A 440 1.07 -12.00 25.61
N SER A 441 0.19 -11.88 26.60
CA SER A 441 -1.19 -11.45 26.39
C SER A 441 -1.22 -9.97 26.02
N SER A 442 -1.99 -9.64 24.99
CA SER A 442 -2.18 -8.29 24.47
C SER A 442 -3.53 -8.18 23.76
N HIS A 443 -3.76 -7.11 23.05
CA HIS A 443 -4.93 -6.94 22.17
C HIS A 443 -4.55 -6.08 20.96
N SER A 444 -5.29 -6.28 19.86
CA SER A 444 -5.29 -5.36 18.71
C SER A 444 -6.53 -4.47 18.77
N ASP A 445 -6.40 -3.21 18.39
CA ASP A 445 -7.52 -2.29 18.30
C ASP A 445 -7.70 -1.77 16.87
N MET A 446 -8.94 -1.80 16.38
CA MET A 446 -9.41 -0.95 15.30
C MET A 446 -9.94 0.34 15.91
N ALA A 447 -9.46 1.50 15.47
CA ALA A 447 -9.77 2.78 16.09
C ALA A 447 -10.12 3.87 15.08
N TYR A 448 -10.97 4.80 15.51
CA TYR A 448 -11.35 6.00 14.77
C TYR A 448 -11.20 7.22 15.66
N TYR A 449 -10.58 8.29 15.15
CA TYR A 449 -10.54 9.56 15.84
C TYR A 449 -10.86 10.71 14.90
N THR A 450 -11.21 11.87 15.45
CA THR A 450 -11.48 13.10 14.69
C THR A 450 -10.64 14.25 15.18
N THR A 451 -10.27 15.14 14.26
CA THR A 451 -9.48 16.34 14.54
C THR A 451 -10.35 17.58 14.64
N PRO A 452 -9.85 18.70 15.20
CA PRO A 452 -10.55 19.98 15.16
C PRO A 452 -10.88 20.49 13.74
N SER A 453 -10.09 20.10 12.73
CA SER A 453 -10.37 20.40 11.31
C SER A 453 -11.55 19.59 10.75
N GLY A 454 -12.08 18.64 11.51
CA GLY A 454 -13.12 17.72 11.09
C GLY A 454 -12.58 16.48 10.35
N ALA A 455 -11.28 16.35 10.12
CA ALA A 455 -10.74 15.13 9.51
C ALA A 455 -11.08 13.90 10.36
N GLY A 456 -11.58 12.84 9.75
CA GLY A 456 -11.71 11.53 10.34
C GLY A 456 -10.49 10.67 10.01
N VAL A 457 -9.95 9.97 11.01
CA VAL A 457 -8.82 9.06 10.83
C VAL A 457 -9.21 7.67 11.31
N LEU A 458 -9.10 6.69 10.42
CA LEU A 458 -9.37 5.28 10.67
C LEU A 458 -8.09 4.47 10.61
N SER A 459 -7.85 3.64 11.64
CA SER A 459 -6.79 2.62 11.64
C SER A 459 -7.38 1.24 11.91
N THR A 460 -7.06 0.26 11.09
CA THR A 460 -7.63 -1.10 11.21
C THR A 460 -6.86 -1.99 12.17
N GLY A 461 -5.60 -1.65 12.49
CA GLY A 461 -4.76 -2.35 13.47
C GLY A 461 -4.34 -3.76 13.09
N THR A 462 -4.44 -4.12 11.80
CA THR A 462 -4.08 -5.44 11.27
C THR A 462 -3.64 -5.37 9.81
N ASN A 463 -2.58 -6.09 9.42
CA ASN A 463 -2.15 -6.15 8.02
C ASN A 463 -3.12 -6.94 7.13
N TRP A 464 -4.03 -7.72 7.69
CA TRP A 464 -4.90 -8.60 6.90
C TRP A 464 -6.24 -7.98 6.50
N TRP A 465 -6.48 -6.69 6.77
CA TRP A 465 -7.74 -6.03 6.42
C TRP A 465 -8.04 -6.09 4.93
N ILE A 466 -7.09 -5.62 4.09
CA ILE A 466 -7.28 -5.59 2.63
C ILE A 466 -7.31 -7.00 2.05
N ASN A 467 -6.49 -7.92 2.56
CA ASN A 467 -6.52 -9.33 2.16
C ASN A 467 -7.90 -9.98 2.44
N ALA A 468 -8.51 -9.64 3.57
CA ALA A 468 -9.85 -10.11 3.89
C ALA A 468 -10.93 -9.55 2.94
N MET A 469 -10.75 -8.33 2.41
CA MET A 469 -11.62 -7.78 1.35
C MET A 469 -11.56 -8.62 0.06
N ALA A 470 -10.46 -9.35 -0.18
CA ALA A 470 -10.34 -10.32 -1.26
C ALA A 470 -10.86 -11.73 -0.91
N GLY A 471 -11.31 -11.95 0.33
CA GLY A 471 -11.84 -13.23 0.81
C GLY A 471 -10.84 -14.15 1.50
N ALA A 472 -9.60 -13.72 1.73
CA ALA A 472 -8.54 -14.54 2.33
C ALA A 472 -8.89 -15.07 3.74
N SER A 473 -9.67 -14.33 4.53
CA SER A 473 -10.10 -14.71 5.90
C SER A 473 -11.54 -15.26 5.96
N GLY A 474 -12.08 -15.68 4.82
CA GLY A 474 -13.42 -16.28 4.73
C GLY A 474 -14.57 -15.28 4.48
N PRO A 475 -15.80 -15.80 4.25
CA PRO A 475 -16.91 -15.01 3.74
C PRO A 475 -17.42 -13.92 4.69
N ASP A 476 -17.43 -14.14 5.99
CA ASP A 476 -17.87 -13.14 6.95
C ASP A 476 -16.87 -12.00 7.07
N CYS A 477 -15.57 -12.29 7.11
CA CYS A 477 -14.54 -11.26 7.08
C CYS A 477 -14.62 -10.45 5.78
N HIS A 478 -14.76 -11.11 4.62
CA HIS A 478 -14.96 -10.43 3.34
C HIS A 478 -16.18 -9.50 3.39
N ARG A 479 -17.33 -9.99 3.80
CA ARG A 479 -18.59 -9.21 3.87
C ARG A 479 -18.44 -7.97 4.74
N VAL A 480 -17.88 -8.14 5.95
CA VAL A 480 -17.74 -7.04 6.91
C VAL A 480 -16.67 -6.04 6.46
N THR A 481 -15.46 -6.48 6.11
CA THR A 481 -14.38 -5.58 5.68
C THR A 481 -14.77 -4.79 4.42
N TYR A 482 -15.43 -5.44 3.47
CA TYR A 482 -15.92 -4.81 2.25
C TYR A 482 -16.99 -3.74 2.54
N ALA A 483 -17.97 -4.05 3.41
CA ALA A 483 -19.03 -3.11 3.79
C ALA A 483 -18.47 -1.91 4.58
N VAL A 484 -17.62 -2.15 5.57
CA VAL A 484 -16.97 -1.11 6.38
C VAL A 484 -16.14 -0.18 5.51
N THR A 485 -15.31 -0.73 4.62
CA THR A 485 -14.50 0.07 3.69
C THR A 485 -15.38 0.87 2.72
N THR A 486 -16.50 0.29 2.24
CA THR A 486 -17.47 1.01 1.41
C THR A 486 -18.12 2.17 2.15
N ASN A 487 -18.52 1.98 3.42
CA ASN A 487 -19.11 3.03 4.25
C ASN A 487 -18.10 4.17 4.49
N MET A 488 -16.86 3.81 4.82
CA MET A 488 -15.75 4.76 4.97
C MET A 488 -15.54 5.59 3.70
N LEU A 489 -15.39 4.95 2.56
CA LEU A 489 -15.16 5.61 1.28
C LEU A 489 -16.27 6.61 0.95
N ARG A 490 -17.53 6.22 1.16
CA ARG A 490 -18.70 7.10 0.93
C ARG A 490 -18.70 8.30 1.85
N ALA A 491 -18.41 8.11 3.14
CA ALA A 491 -18.35 9.22 4.10
C ALA A 491 -17.19 10.17 3.77
N PHE A 492 -16.01 9.65 3.49
CA PHE A 492 -14.82 10.43 3.18
C PHE A 492 -14.95 11.24 1.88
N MET A 493 -15.73 10.76 0.92
CA MET A 493 -16.05 11.52 -0.30
C MET A 493 -16.93 12.74 -0.07
N ASN A 494 -17.59 12.85 1.08
CA ASN A 494 -18.43 14.00 1.42
C ASN A 494 -17.65 15.14 2.11
N GLY A 495 -16.34 14.99 2.28
CA GLY A 495 -15.46 15.94 2.96
C GLY A 495 -15.03 15.44 4.35
N PRO A 496 -14.63 16.34 5.26
CA PRO A 496 -14.16 15.96 6.59
C PRO A 496 -15.22 15.17 7.36
N ALA A 497 -14.95 13.88 7.60
CA ALA A 497 -15.94 12.95 8.14
C ALA A 497 -16.36 13.27 9.57
N GLY A 498 -15.47 13.87 10.36
CA GLY A 498 -15.74 14.26 11.74
C GLY A 498 -16.84 15.31 11.91
N HIS A 499 -17.18 16.07 10.87
CA HIS A 499 -18.31 17.00 10.91
C HIS A 499 -19.67 16.29 10.98
N GLN A 500 -19.78 15.09 10.41
CA GLN A 500 -20.99 14.27 10.41
C GLN A 500 -20.91 13.11 11.41
N HIS A 501 -19.70 12.65 11.67
CA HIS A 501 -19.38 11.48 12.45
C HIS A 501 -18.25 11.80 13.45
N PRO A 502 -18.46 12.67 14.45
CA PRO A 502 -17.44 12.94 15.45
C PRO A 502 -17.14 11.66 16.25
N ALA A 503 -15.87 11.42 16.55
CA ALA A 503 -15.48 10.29 17.38
C ALA A 503 -15.96 10.48 18.82
N VAL A 504 -16.40 9.39 19.44
CA VAL A 504 -16.79 9.35 20.85
C VAL A 504 -15.76 8.56 21.63
N ASP A 505 -15.11 9.22 22.60
CA ASP A 505 -14.07 8.56 23.38
C ASP A 505 -14.63 7.45 24.26
N ASN A 506 -14.14 6.22 24.07
CA ASN A 506 -14.60 5.05 24.79
C ASN A 506 -13.48 4.18 25.39
N VAL A 507 -12.22 4.61 25.31
CA VAL A 507 -11.06 3.80 25.72
C VAL A 507 -11.14 3.37 27.18
N ALA A 508 -11.51 4.31 28.07
CA ALA A 508 -11.64 4.00 29.50
C ALA A 508 -12.72 2.93 29.79
N ALA A 509 -13.82 2.93 29.05
CA ALA A 509 -14.89 1.94 29.20
C ALA A 509 -14.47 0.52 28.77
N LEU A 510 -13.43 0.42 27.96
CA LEU A 510 -12.89 -0.86 27.47
C LEU A 510 -11.66 -1.33 28.25
N GLY A 511 -11.34 -0.70 29.40
CA GLY A 511 -10.22 -1.08 30.26
C GLY A 511 -8.86 -0.65 29.72
N GLY A 512 -8.79 0.52 29.09
CA GLY A 512 -7.56 1.13 28.56
C GLY A 512 -6.83 1.96 29.59
#